data_c6c334779d8570d240407b0c2efe3c52
#
_entry.id   c6c334779d8570d240407b0c2efe3c52
#
_cell.length_a   1.000
_cell.length_b   1.000
_cell.length_c   1.000
_cell.angle_alpha   90.00
_cell.angle_beta   90.00
_cell.angle_gamma   90.00
#
_symmetry.space_group_name_H-M   'P 1'
#
loop_
_entity.id
_entity.type
_entity.pdbx_description
1 polymer ?
#
loop_
_entity_poly.entity_id
_entity_poly.type
_entity_poly.pdbx_seq_one_letter_code
_entity_poly.pdbx_strand_id
1 'polypeptide(L)'
;MYLQVAALLHQIETDLKTAGLWSTVAPSQQAMQSTAPFFCDTMPLENWLQFVFLPRMRALVEGRLPLPQQIAVCPMAEEAFKHLDDRTLLLINRIADLDELLSGKREQSSARA
;
A
#
# COMPACT_ATOMS: atom_id res chain seq x y z
N MET A 1 -10.43 -14.80 -4.90
CA MET A 1 -9.95 -13.40 -4.95
C MET A 1 -9.79 -12.78 -3.57
N TYR A 2 -10.83 -12.80 -2.73
CA TYR A 2 -10.75 -12.14 -1.42
C TYR A 2 -9.68 -12.73 -0.50
N LEU A 3 -9.53 -14.06 -0.49
CA LEU A 3 -8.49 -14.70 0.33
C LEU A 3 -7.08 -14.28 -0.11
N GLN A 4 -6.85 -14.18 -1.41
CA GLN A 4 -5.57 -13.76 -1.95
C GLN A 4 -5.27 -12.31 -1.60
N VAL A 5 -6.28 -11.44 -1.70
CA VAL A 5 -6.13 -10.03 -1.32
C VAL A 5 -5.84 -9.91 0.18
N ALA A 6 -6.58 -10.62 1.02
CA ALA A 6 -6.36 -10.59 2.47
C ALA A 6 -4.94 -11.02 2.83
N ALA A 7 -4.41 -12.06 2.18
CA ALA A 7 -3.06 -12.53 2.42
C ALA A 7 -2.03 -11.47 2.05
N LEU A 8 -2.20 -10.81 0.90
CA LEU A 8 -1.29 -9.76 0.46
C LEU A 8 -1.35 -8.54 1.38
N LEU A 9 -2.54 -8.16 1.85
CA LEU A 9 -2.68 -7.06 2.80
C LEU A 9 -1.92 -7.35 4.10
N HIS A 10 -2.02 -8.59 4.59
CA HIS A 10 -1.29 -8.99 5.80
C HIS A 10 0.23 -8.93 5.56
N GLN A 11 0.69 -9.38 4.40
CA GLN A 11 2.11 -9.35 4.07
C GLN A 11 2.61 -7.91 3.93
N ILE A 12 1.81 -7.01 3.35
CA ILE A 12 2.17 -5.59 3.27
C ILE A 12 2.34 -5.01 4.67
N GLU A 13 1.44 -5.32 5.59
CA GLU A 13 1.58 -4.87 6.98
C GLU A 13 2.87 -5.40 7.60
N THR A 14 3.15 -6.69 7.44
CA THR A 14 4.37 -7.31 7.95
C THR A 14 5.61 -6.64 7.38
N ASP A 15 5.61 -6.38 6.06
CA ASP A 15 6.76 -5.77 5.40
C ASP A 15 6.97 -4.32 5.85
N LEU A 16 5.88 -3.57 6.10
CA LEU A 16 5.98 -2.23 6.67
C LEU A 16 6.65 -2.26 8.05
N LYS A 17 6.24 -3.20 8.88
CA LYS A 17 6.83 -3.37 10.22
C LYS A 17 8.31 -3.75 10.13
N THR A 18 8.63 -4.70 9.28
CA THR A 18 10.00 -5.18 9.08
C THR A 18 10.91 -4.07 8.58
N ALA A 19 10.39 -3.21 7.70
CA ALA A 19 11.16 -2.09 7.15
C ALA A 19 11.29 -0.91 8.12
N GLY A 20 10.63 -0.97 9.29
CA GLY A 20 10.66 0.12 10.26
C GLY A 20 9.78 1.30 9.87
N LEU A 21 8.78 1.07 9.02
CA LEU A 21 7.90 2.12 8.51
C LEU A 21 6.53 2.16 9.19
N TRP A 22 6.27 1.22 10.10
CA TRP A 22 5.00 1.17 10.81
C TRP A 22 5.00 2.20 11.93
N SER A 23 4.02 3.10 11.92
CA SER A 23 3.95 4.19 12.89
C SER A 23 3.13 3.81 14.11
N THR A 24 3.55 4.28 15.28
CA THR A 24 2.77 4.16 16.51
C THR A 24 1.87 5.37 16.75
N VAL A 25 1.95 6.38 15.90
CA VAL A 25 1.19 7.62 16.01
C VAL A 25 0.33 7.79 14.78
N ALA A 26 -0.99 7.88 14.97
CA ALA A 26 -1.92 8.09 13.87
C ALA A 26 -1.82 9.52 13.34
N PRO A 27 -2.10 9.74 12.03
CA PRO A 27 -2.19 11.09 11.48
C PRO A 27 -3.29 11.89 12.17
N SER A 28 -3.17 13.23 12.14
CA SER A 28 -4.20 14.08 12.69
C SER A 28 -5.50 13.92 11.91
N GLN A 29 -6.61 14.29 12.54
CA GLN A 29 -7.91 14.28 11.87
C GLN A 29 -7.89 15.16 10.63
N GLN A 30 -7.21 16.31 10.71
CA GLN A 30 -7.09 17.24 9.59
C GLN A 30 -6.30 16.58 8.43
N ALA A 31 -5.21 15.89 8.73
CA ALA A 31 -4.43 15.20 7.71
C ALA A 31 -5.24 14.12 7.00
N MET A 32 -6.16 13.47 7.71
CA MET A 32 -7.02 12.44 7.16
C MET A 32 -8.12 12.98 6.25
N GLN A 33 -8.29 14.29 6.18
CA GLN A 33 -9.28 14.93 5.33
C GLN A 33 -8.74 15.34 3.97
N SER A 34 -7.52 14.94 3.64
CA SER A 34 -6.90 15.27 2.36
C SER A 34 -7.72 14.75 1.18
N THR A 35 -7.79 15.56 0.12
CA THR A 35 -8.39 15.15 -1.16
C THR A 35 -7.33 14.87 -2.22
N ALA A 36 -6.06 15.03 -1.90
CA ALA A 36 -4.97 14.73 -2.83
C ALA A 36 -4.80 13.22 -3.01
N PRO A 37 -4.32 12.77 -4.18
CA PRO A 37 -4.03 11.34 -4.37
C PRO A 37 -3.05 10.85 -3.30
N PHE A 38 -3.36 9.69 -2.71
CA PHE A 38 -2.54 9.07 -1.66
C PHE A 38 -2.32 9.98 -0.46
N PHE A 39 -3.14 11.03 -0.30
CA PHE A 39 -2.99 12.04 0.76
C PHE A 39 -1.57 12.60 0.81
N CYS A 40 -0.92 12.73 -0.37
CA CYS A 40 0.51 13.03 -0.45
C CYS A 40 0.88 14.43 0.06
N ASP A 41 -0.11 15.32 0.20
CA ASP A 41 0.10 16.67 0.73
C ASP A 41 0.10 16.72 2.27
N THR A 42 -0.36 15.65 2.94
CA THR A 42 -0.52 15.66 4.40
C THR A 42 0.25 14.56 5.11
N MET A 43 0.70 13.51 4.39
CA MET A 43 1.40 12.41 5.05
C MET A 43 2.30 11.64 4.06
N PRO A 44 3.36 10.99 4.57
CA PRO A 44 4.18 10.12 3.72
C PRO A 44 3.39 8.87 3.31
N LEU A 45 3.82 8.21 2.24
CA LEU A 45 3.11 7.07 1.68
C LEU A 45 2.95 5.93 2.69
N GLU A 46 3.96 5.66 3.53
CA GLU A 46 3.86 4.58 4.52
C GLU A 46 2.71 4.82 5.49
N ASN A 47 2.43 6.07 5.84
CA ASN A 47 1.28 6.40 6.70
C ASN A 47 -0.03 6.20 5.95
N TRP A 48 -0.08 6.60 4.68
CA TRP A 48 -1.27 6.36 3.85
C TRP A 48 -1.56 4.86 3.73
N LEU A 49 -0.53 4.05 3.50
CA LEU A 49 -0.70 2.60 3.44
C LEU A 49 -1.27 2.06 4.75
N GLN A 50 -0.72 2.48 5.88
CA GLN A 50 -1.09 1.97 7.19
C GLN A 50 -2.47 2.43 7.66
N PHE A 51 -2.77 3.73 7.49
CA PHE A 51 -3.95 4.33 8.12
C PHE A 51 -5.11 4.53 7.16
N VAL A 52 -4.89 4.46 5.84
CA VAL A 52 -5.93 4.66 4.85
C VAL A 52 -6.14 3.42 3.99
N PHE A 53 -5.10 2.98 3.30
CA PHE A 53 -5.21 1.91 2.30
C PHE A 53 -5.56 0.56 2.92
N LEU A 54 -4.76 0.11 3.89
CA LEU A 54 -5.00 -1.20 4.53
C LEU A 54 -6.39 -1.27 5.20
N PRO A 55 -6.80 -0.27 6.00
CA PRO A 55 -8.14 -0.34 6.61
C PRO A 55 -9.25 -0.35 5.58
N ARG A 56 -9.16 0.46 4.52
CA ARG A 56 -10.19 0.50 3.47
C ARG A 56 -10.29 -0.83 2.74
N MET A 57 -9.14 -1.40 2.35
CA MET A 57 -9.12 -2.67 1.64
C MET A 57 -9.64 -3.81 2.51
N ARG A 58 -9.28 -3.81 3.79
CA ARG A 58 -9.77 -4.82 4.73
C ARG A 58 -11.29 -4.75 4.91
N ALA A 59 -11.83 -3.54 4.95
CA ALA A 59 -13.29 -3.37 5.02
C ALA A 59 -13.98 -3.95 3.79
N LEU A 60 -13.42 -3.73 2.60
CA LEU A 60 -13.96 -4.29 1.37
C LEU A 60 -13.92 -5.83 1.38
N VAL A 61 -12.82 -6.39 1.83
CA VAL A 61 -12.66 -7.85 1.92
C VAL A 61 -13.65 -8.44 2.93
N GLU A 62 -13.75 -7.87 4.11
CA GLU A 62 -14.63 -8.38 5.16
C GLU A 62 -16.10 -8.28 4.77
N GLY A 63 -16.49 -7.19 4.10
CA GLY A 63 -17.85 -6.98 3.64
C GLY A 63 -18.16 -7.67 2.31
N ARG A 64 -17.17 -8.32 1.69
CA ARG A 64 -17.27 -8.91 0.35
C ARG A 64 -17.82 -7.92 -0.66
N LEU A 65 -17.33 -6.67 -0.55
CA LEU A 65 -17.71 -5.58 -1.44
C LEU A 65 -16.84 -5.61 -2.69
N PRO A 66 -17.25 -4.95 -3.79
CA PRO A 66 -16.43 -4.90 -5.00
C PRO A 66 -15.05 -4.31 -4.72
N LEU A 67 -14.00 -4.99 -5.18
CA LEU A 67 -12.63 -4.54 -5.04
C LEU A 67 -12.26 -3.60 -6.18
N PRO A 68 -11.35 -2.63 -5.95
CA PRO A 68 -10.90 -1.75 -7.03
C PRO A 68 -10.21 -2.56 -8.12
N GLN A 69 -10.49 -2.23 -9.38
CA GLN A 69 -9.94 -2.93 -10.54
C GLN A 69 -8.96 -2.07 -11.33
N GLN A 70 -8.85 -0.78 -10.98
CA GLN A 70 -7.90 0.13 -11.61
C GLN A 70 -7.07 0.75 -10.52
N ILE A 71 -6.02 0.04 -10.13
CA ILE A 71 -5.17 0.43 -9.01
C ILE A 71 -3.71 0.29 -9.44
N ALA A 72 -2.90 1.28 -9.07
CA ALA A 72 -1.47 1.30 -9.35
C ALA A 72 -0.76 2.01 -8.21
N VAL A 73 -0.57 1.31 -7.09
CA VAL A 73 0.12 1.86 -5.91
C VAL A 73 1.63 1.70 -6.04
N CYS A 74 2.10 0.66 -6.74
CA CYS A 74 3.53 0.37 -6.82
C CYS A 74 4.37 1.52 -7.35
N PRO A 75 3.98 2.24 -8.43
CA PRO A 75 4.79 3.38 -8.87
C PRO A 75 5.00 4.44 -7.80
N MET A 76 3.97 4.71 -6.98
CA MET A 76 4.10 5.64 -5.86
C MET A 76 5.05 5.10 -4.79
N ALA A 77 5.00 3.79 -4.54
CA ALA A 77 5.89 3.17 -3.56
C ALA A 77 7.35 3.25 -4.03
N GLU A 78 7.59 2.98 -5.32
CA GLU A 78 8.94 3.10 -5.87
C GLU A 78 9.49 4.51 -5.73
N GLU A 79 8.68 5.52 -5.98
CA GLU A 79 9.10 6.91 -5.84
C GLU A 79 9.30 7.29 -4.38
N ALA A 80 8.36 6.91 -3.51
CA ALA A 80 8.40 7.28 -2.11
C ALA A 80 9.58 6.63 -1.37
N PHE A 81 9.97 5.43 -1.75
CA PHE A 81 10.98 4.64 -1.04
C PHE A 81 12.31 4.55 -1.78
N LYS A 82 12.48 5.29 -2.88
CA LYS A 82 13.69 5.16 -3.73
C LYS A 82 14.98 5.51 -3.01
N HIS A 83 14.92 6.33 -2.00
CA HIS A 83 16.09 6.76 -1.21
C HIS A 83 16.34 5.87 0.00
N LEU A 84 15.49 4.89 0.23
CA LEU A 84 15.69 3.89 1.28
C LEU A 84 16.48 2.72 0.70
N ASP A 85 17.13 1.97 1.57
CA ASP A 85 17.93 0.82 1.16
C ASP A 85 17.06 -0.39 0.81
N ASP A 86 17.66 -1.58 0.80
CA ASP A 86 16.99 -2.82 0.42
C ASP A 86 15.83 -3.22 1.34
N ARG A 87 15.64 -2.52 2.46
CA ARG A 87 14.55 -2.83 3.40
C ARG A 87 13.18 -2.81 2.76
N THR A 88 13.01 -2.02 1.70
CA THR A 88 11.70 -1.83 1.07
C THR A 88 11.46 -2.71 -0.14
N LEU A 89 12.42 -3.55 -0.54
CA LEU A 89 12.28 -4.37 -1.73
C LEU A 89 11.10 -5.33 -1.65
N LEU A 90 10.96 -6.05 -0.53
CA LEU A 90 9.84 -6.97 -0.35
C LEU A 90 8.51 -6.22 -0.33
N LEU A 91 8.48 -5.08 0.35
CA LEU A 91 7.27 -4.25 0.42
C LEU A 91 6.83 -3.81 -0.98
N ILE A 92 7.76 -3.29 -1.78
CA ILE A 92 7.47 -2.83 -3.14
C ILE A 92 6.94 -3.99 -3.99
N ASN A 93 7.57 -5.17 -3.88
CA ASN A 93 7.13 -6.35 -4.63
C ASN A 93 5.73 -6.81 -4.20
N ARG A 94 5.41 -6.76 -2.90
CA ARG A 94 4.07 -7.13 -2.42
C ARG A 94 3.01 -6.16 -2.95
N ILE A 95 3.33 -4.87 -2.95
CA ILE A 95 2.41 -3.86 -3.49
C ILE A 95 2.18 -4.10 -4.98
N ALA A 96 3.25 -4.41 -5.73
CA ALA A 96 3.13 -4.73 -7.15
C ALA A 96 2.29 -6.00 -7.37
N ASP A 97 2.45 -7.02 -6.51
CA ASP A 97 1.65 -8.24 -6.58
C ASP A 97 0.17 -7.91 -6.40
N LEU A 98 -0.16 -7.03 -5.46
CA LEU A 98 -1.55 -6.64 -5.21
C LEU A 98 -2.11 -5.84 -6.39
N ASP A 99 -1.33 -4.89 -6.92
CA ASP A 99 -1.74 -4.13 -8.10
C ASP A 99 -2.06 -5.07 -9.26
N GLU A 100 -1.19 -6.05 -9.51
CA GLU A 100 -1.36 -6.99 -10.60
C GLU A 100 -2.59 -7.88 -10.39
N LEU A 101 -2.81 -8.34 -9.15
CA LEU A 101 -3.96 -9.18 -8.83
C LEU A 101 -5.27 -8.43 -9.06
N LEU A 102 -5.33 -7.15 -8.70
CA LEU A 102 -6.56 -6.37 -8.78
C LEU A 102 -6.79 -5.75 -10.15
N SER A 103 -5.74 -5.28 -10.82
CA SER A 103 -5.88 -4.59 -12.11
C SER A 103 -5.51 -5.45 -13.31
N GLY A 104 -4.89 -6.61 -13.06
CA GLY A 104 -4.39 -7.48 -14.13
C GLY A 104 -3.10 -6.99 -14.77
N LYS A 105 -2.44 -5.99 -14.18
CA LYS A 105 -1.31 -5.32 -14.80
C LYS A 105 -0.27 -4.95 -13.74
N ARG A 106 1.00 -5.31 -14.02
CA ARG A 106 2.09 -4.98 -13.11
C ARG A 106 2.79 -3.73 -13.58
N GLU A 107 2.79 -2.70 -12.76
CA GLU A 107 3.37 -1.40 -13.07
C GLU A 107 4.64 -1.13 -12.28
N GLN A 108 5.54 -2.10 -12.26
CA GLN A 108 6.81 -1.99 -11.57
C GLN A 108 7.90 -1.61 -12.56
N SER A 109 8.58 -0.49 -12.31
CA SER A 109 9.51 0.08 -13.28
C SER A 109 10.86 -0.63 -13.30
N SER A 110 11.23 -1.36 -12.22
CA SER A 110 12.49 -2.08 -12.17
C SER A 110 12.26 -3.57 -11.98
N ALA A 111 13.05 -4.40 -12.69
CA ALA A 111 12.99 -5.85 -12.55
C ALA A 111 13.68 -6.25 -11.25
N ARG A 112 12.94 -6.28 -10.19
CA ARG A 112 13.44 -6.70 -8.88
C ARG A 112 13.00 -8.13 -8.65
N ALA A 113 13.76 -9.02 -9.18
CA ALA A 113 13.49 -10.43 -9.00
C ALA A 113 13.76 -10.87 -7.58
#